data_a3d7b92acfe6f63013cec5d7c6245c9f
#
_entry.id   a3d7b92acfe6f63013cec5d7c6245c9f
#
_cell.length_a   1.000
_cell.length_b   1.000
_cell.length_c   1.000
_cell.angle_alpha   90.00
_cell.angle_beta   90.00
_cell.angle_gamma   90.00
#
_symmetry.space_group_name_H-M   'P 1'
#
loop_
_entity.id
_entity.type
_entity.pdbx_description
1 polymer ?
#
loop_
_entity_poly.entity_id
_entity_poly.type
_entity_poly.pdbx_seq_one_letter_code
_entity_poly.pdbx_strand_id
1 'polypeptide(L)'
;MRHLYVSIAEQRLRLHDESELVADYPISSAANGIGFQEGSYCTPTGRFEISEKMGDGEAIGTIFRSRQPIGVWDGTPCDDDLVLTRVLRLHGLDAENANSMERYIYIHGTNQEHLLGQPASCGCIRMSNQDVIDLFDRVELGAPLVIGY
;
A
#
# COMPACT_ATOMS: atom_id res chain seq x y z
N MET A 1 20.53 4.23 2.19
CA MET A 1 19.56 3.18 1.81
C MET A 1 18.15 3.70 2.09
N ARG A 2 17.24 3.51 1.14
CA ARG A 2 15.86 3.98 1.31
C ARG A 2 15.06 3.02 2.14
N HIS A 3 14.26 3.53 3.05
CA HIS A 3 13.35 2.77 3.88
C HIS A 3 12.05 3.55 4.08
N LEU A 4 10.99 2.81 4.41
CA LEU A 4 9.65 3.36 4.50
C LEU A 4 9.10 3.18 5.91
N TYR A 5 8.31 4.16 6.34
CA TYR A 5 7.56 4.08 7.60
C TYR A 5 6.10 4.46 7.33
N VAL A 6 5.18 3.59 7.74
CA VAL A 6 3.74 3.85 7.69
C VAL A 6 3.24 4.09 9.10
N SER A 7 2.68 5.27 9.34
CA SER A 7 2.04 5.61 10.62
C SER A 7 0.53 5.42 10.49
N ILE A 8 -0.01 4.46 11.24
CA ILE A 8 -1.45 4.22 11.29
C ILE A 8 -2.15 5.41 11.96
N ALA A 9 -1.57 5.93 13.04
CA ALA A 9 -2.16 7.05 13.77
C ALA A 9 -2.29 8.31 12.92
N GLU A 10 -1.26 8.60 12.12
CA GLU A 10 -1.23 9.80 11.28
C GLU A 10 -1.77 9.58 9.88
N GLN A 11 -1.95 8.31 9.46
CA GLN A 11 -2.37 7.93 8.10
C GLN A 11 -1.42 8.52 7.05
N ARG A 12 -0.12 8.30 7.28
CA ARG A 12 0.96 8.79 6.40
C ARG A 12 1.94 7.67 6.10
N LEU A 13 2.49 7.70 4.89
CA LEU A 13 3.64 6.87 4.51
C LEU A 13 4.79 7.81 4.24
N ARG A 14 5.93 7.59 4.91
CA ARG A 14 7.12 8.41 4.78
C ARG A 14 8.27 7.60 4.20
N LEU A 15 8.93 8.18 3.21
CA LEU A 15 10.11 7.60 2.58
C LEU A 15 11.33 8.37 3.05
N HIS A 16 12.28 7.64 3.61
CA HIS A 16 13.56 8.19 4.05
C HIS A 16 14.69 7.63 3.21
N ASP A 17 15.71 8.45 2.98
CA ASP A 17 17.00 8.01 2.44
C ASP A 17 18.02 8.31 3.53
N GLU A 18 18.55 7.25 4.15
CA GLU A 18 19.31 7.35 5.40
C GLU A 18 18.44 8.04 6.45
N SER A 19 18.84 9.16 7.01
CA SER A 19 18.05 9.90 8.00
C SER A 19 17.23 11.05 7.38
N GLU A 20 17.30 11.25 6.06
CA GLU A 20 16.63 12.35 5.38
C GLU A 20 15.23 11.94 4.93
N LEU A 21 14.22 12.75 5.24
CA LEU A 21 12.87 12.57 4.74
C LEU A 21 12.82 13.04 3.28
N VAL A 22 12.56 12.09 2.38
CA VAL A 22 12.54 12.34 0.92
C VAL A 22 11.12 12.58 0.43
N ALA A 23 10.13 11.88 0.99
CA ALA A 23 8.73 12.02 0.57
C ALA A 23 7.80 11.65 1.72
N ASP A 24 6.60 12.24 1.70
CA ASP A 24 5.58 12.04 2.73
C ASP A 24 4.22 12.08 2.04
N TYR A 25 3.48 10.96 2.13
CA TYR A 25 2.23 10.80 1.40
C TYR A 25 1.06 10.50 2.35
N PRO A 26 -0.14 11.02 2.06
CA PRO A 26 -1.34 10.56 2.75
C PRO A 26 -1.68 9.13 2.30
N ILE A 27 -2.15 8.32 3.23
CA ILE A 27 -2.57 6.95 2.95
C ILE A 27 -3.92 6.65 3.60
N SER A 28 -4.44 5.47 3.33
CA SER A 28 -5.59 4.93 4.04
C SER A 28 -5.28 3.48 4.40
N SER A 29 -5.28 3.18 5.70
CA SER A 29 -5.15 1.82 6.20
C SER A 29 -6.54 1.24 6.50
N ALA A 30 -6.59 0.05 7.12
CA ALA A 30 -7.84 -0.65 7.33
C ALA A 30 -8.82 0.11 8.22
N ALA A 31 -10.08 0.16 7.79
CA ALA A 31 -11.17 0.69 8.61
C ALA A 31 -11.32 -0.11 9.91
N ASN A 32 -11.02 -1.42 9.87
CA ASN A 32 -11.11 -2.30 11.03
C ASN A 32 -9.92 -2.20 11.98
N GLY A 33 -8.93 -1.35 11.66
CA GLY A 33 -7.78 -1.11 12.53
C GLY A 33 -6.65 -2.12 12.32
N ILE A 34 -5.83 -2.29 13.35
CA ILE A 34 -4.64 -3.15 13.33
C ILE A 34 -5.03 -4.59 13.63
N GLY A 35 -4.51 -5.53 12.85
CA GLY A 35 -4.73 -6.95 13.11
C GLY A 35 -3.98 -7.85 12.12
N PHE A 36 -3.81 -9.11 12.50
CA PHE A 36 -2.93 -10.05 11.81
C PHE A 36 -3.68 -11.26 11.25
N GLN A 37 -4.91 -11.49 11.66
CA GLN A 37 -5.65 -12.68 11.28
C GLN A 37 -6.16 -12.55 9.85
N GLU A 38 -6.04 -13.65 9.08
CA GLU A 38 -6.62 -13.74 7.75
C GLU A 38 -8.14 -13.58 7.83
N GLY A 39 -8.71 -12.78 6.92
CA GLY A 39 -10.14 -12.50 6.90
C GLY A 39 -10.58 -11.41 7.85
N SER A 40 -9.68 -10.83 8.64
CA SER A 40 -10.03 -9.76 9.59
C SER A 40 -10.27 -8.41 8.92
N TYR A 41 -9.75 -8.22 7.70
CA TYR A 41 -9.71 -6.93 6.99
C TYR A 41 -8.97 -5.84 7.78
N CYS A 42 -8.03 -6.25 8.63
CA CYS A 42 -7.17 -5.35 9.39
C CYS A 42 -5.83 -5.16 8.71
N THR A 43 -5.14 -4.09 9.04
CA THR A 43 -3.76 -3.85 8.57
C THR A 43 -2.78 -4.40 9.59
N PRO A 44 -1.84 -5.28 9.18
CA PRO A 44 -0.80 -5.75 10.11
C PRO A 44 0.26 -4.69 10.34
N THR A 45 0.90 -4.75 11.50
CA THR A 45 2.03 -3.88 11.84
C THR A 45 3.32 -4.66 11.91
N GLY A 46 4.45 -3.97 12.13
CA GLY A 46 5.76 -4.58 12.28
C GLY A 46 6.67 -4.30 11.09
N ARG A 47 7.62 -5.22 10.89
CA ARG A 47 8.63 -5.09 9.83
C ARG A 47 8.23 -5.87 8.60
N PHE A 48 8.44 -5.24 7.45
CA PHE A 48 8.14 -5.79 6.13
C PHE A 48 9.27 -5.46 5.15
N GLU A 49 9.23 -6.10 3.99
CA GLU A 49 10.01 -5.68 2.83
C GLU A 49 9.10 -5.68 1.59
N ILE A 50 9.47 -4.88 0.60
CA ILE A 50 8.79 -4.86 -0.69
C ILE A 50 9.25 -6.11 -1.44
N SER A 51 8.36 -7.08 -1.63
CA SER A 51 8.72 -8.37 -2.24
C SER A 51 8.38 -8.46 -3.71
N GLU A 52 7.37 -7.74 -4.17
CA GLU A 52 6.95 -7.72 -5.57
C GLU A 52 6.48 -6.31 -5.94
N LYS A 53 6.71 -5.94 -7.21
CA LYS A 53 6.24 -4.66 -7.77
C LYS A 53 5.58 -4.96 -9.10
N MET A 54 4.31 -4.54 -9.27
CA MET A 54 3.55 -4.74 -10.50
C MET A 54 3.04 -3.41 -11.03
N GLY A 55 3.01 -3.28 -12.37
CA GLY A 55 2.40 -2.14 -13.04
C GLY A 55 3.37 -1.14 -13.64
N ASP A 56 4.68 -1.44 -13.68
CA ASP A 56 5.65 -0.54 -14.30
C ASP A 56 5.26 -0.29 -15.77
N GLY A 57 5.18 0.99 -16.13
CA GLY A 57 4.80 1.40 -17.49
C GLY A 57 3.31 1.36 -17.80
N GLU A 58 2.48 0.86 -16.88
CA GLU A 58 1.04 0.84 -17.08
C GLU A 58 0.43 2.22 -16.90
N ALA A 59 -0.71 2.47 -17.57
CA ALA A 59 -1.41 3.75 -17.46
C ALA A 59 -1.90 3.98 -16.04
N ILE A 60 -1.95 5.26 -15.63
CA ILE A 60 -2.59 5.63 -14.37
C ILE A 60 -4.04 5.16 -14.40
N GLY A 61 -4.51 4.57 -13.30
CA GLY A 61 -5.86 4.02 -13.22
C GLY A 61 -6.00 2.59 -13.73
N THR A 62 -4.91 1.94 -14.15
CA THR A 62 -4.95 0.52 -14.53
C THR A 62 -5.49 -0.30 -13.37
N ILE A 63 -6.49 -1.14 -13.65
CA ILE A 63 -7.11 -2.02 -12.65
C ILE A 63 -6.34 -3.33 -12.61
N PHE A 64 -5.97 -3.76 -11.40
CA PHE A 64 -5.29 -5.04 -11.19
C PHE A 64 -6.24 -6.01 -10.48
N ARG A 65 -6.29 -7.25 -10.99
CA ARG A 65 -6.99 -8.35 -10.34
C ARG A 65 -6.02 -9.54 -10.28
N SER A 66 -5.85 -10.10 -9.09
CA SER A 66 -4.85 -11.15 -8.85
C SER A 66 -3.48 -10.75 -9.41
N ARG A 67 -3.12 -9.48 -9.23
CA ARG A 67 -1.86 -8.87 -9.65
C ARG A 67 -1.66 -8.78 -11.17
N GLN A 68 -2.73 -8.95 -11.95
CA GLN A 68 -2.70 -8.83 -13.40
C GLN A 68 -3.52 -7.63 -13.87
N PRO A 69 -3.04 -6.84 -14.85
CA PRO A 69 -3.82 -5.72 -15.37
C PRO A 69 -5.01 -6.26 -16.19
N ILE A 70 -6.20 -5.72 -15.94
CA ILE A 70 -7.43 -6.16 -16.61
C ILE A 70 -8.16 -5.04 -17.34
N GLY A 71 -7.70 -3.80 -17.24
CA GLY A 71 -8.32 -2.66 -17.89
C GLY A 71 -7.94 -1.37 -17.18
N VAL A 72 -8.59 -0.28 -17.54
CA VAL A 72 -8.37 1.04 -16.94
C VAL A 72 -9.69 1.55 -16.37
N TRP A 73 -9.65 2.02 -15.13
CA TRP A 73 -10.81 2.61 -14.46
C TRP A 73 -11.23 3.88 -15.21
N ASP A 74 -12.52 4.01 -15.49
CA ASP A 74 -13.08 5.11 -16.28
C ASP A 74 -13.43 6.35 -15.46
N GLY A 75 -13.13 6.34 -14.16
CA GLY A 75 -13.43 7.45 -13.26
C GLY A 75 -14.83 7.40 -12.65
N THR A 76 -15.66 6.43 -13.03
CA THR A 76 -17.01 6.29 -12.48
C THR A 76 -16.94 5.93 -10.99
N PRO A 77 -17.66 6.64 -10.10
CA PRO A 77 -17.70 6.29 -8.69
C PRO A 77 -18.14 4.84 -8.48
N CYS A 78 -17.43 4.14 -7.61
CA CYS A 78 -17.63 2.71 -7.35
C CYS A 78 -17.38 2.44 -5.87
N ASP A 79 -18.25 1.65 -5.24
CA ASP A 79 -18.10 1.29 -3.83
C ASP A 79 -17.09 0.17 -3.61
N ASP A 80 -16.70 -0.53 -4.68
CA ASP A 80 -15.66 -1.57 -4.58
C ASP A 80 -14.30 -0.93 -4.31
N ASP A 81 -13.49 -1.64 -3.52
CA ASP A 81 -12.11 -1.23 -3.26
C ASP A 81 -11.23 -1.74 -4.39
N LEU A 82 -11.10 -0.94 -5.43
CA LEU A 82 -10.30 -1.30 -6.60
C LEU A 82 -8.81 -1.14 -6.30
N VAL A 83 -8.01 -2.04 -6.84
CA VAL A 83 -6.55 -1.98 -6.79
C VAL A 83 -6.09 -1.35 -8.09
N LEU A 84 -5.57 -0.13 -8.02
CA LEU A 84 -5.29 0.68 -9.21
C LEU A 84 -3.82 1.07 -9.31
N THR A 85 -3.39 1.27 -10.54
CA THR A 85 -2.20 2.04 -10.94
C THR A 85 -0.89 1.33 -10.73
N ARG A 86 -0.56 0.96 -9.51
CA ARG A 86 0.66 0.22 -9.14
C ARG A 86 0.37 -0.65 -7.93
N VAL A 87 1.06 -1.79 -7.85
CA VAL A 87 0.97 -2.70 -6.71
C VAL A 87 2.37 -2.97 -6.18
N LEU A 88 2.56 -2.73 -4.87
CA LEU A 88 3.76 -3.13 -4.15
C LEU A 88 3.31 -4.14 -3.09
N ARG A 89 3.76 -5.38 -3.22
CA ARG A 89 3.36 -6.46 -2.32
C ARG A 89 4.32 -6.54 -1.15
N LEU A 90 3.78 -6.69 0.05
CA LEU A 90 4.55 -6.70 1.29
C LEU A 90 4.79 -8.12 1.79
N HIS A 91 6.03 -8.41 2.17
CA HIS A 91 6.41 -9.63 2.86
C HIS A 91 6.68 -9.30 4.31
N GLY A 92 5.96 -9.96 5.23
CA GLY A 92 6.14 -9.75 6.66
C GLY A 92 7.37 -10.47 7.18
N LEU A 93 8.18 -9.76 7.97
CA LEU A 93 9.45 -10.26 8.51
C LEU A 93 9.36 -10.68 9.96
N ASP A 94 8.26 -10.41 10.63
CA ASP A 94 8.03 -10.79 12.02
C ASP A 94 7.09 -12.00 12.09
N ALA A 95 7.14 -12.73 13.21
CA ALA A 95 6.28 -13.90 13.38
C ALA A 95 4.79 -13.57 13.29
N GLU A 96 4.39 -12.41 13.84
CA GLU A 96 2.99 -11.99 13.88
C GLU A 96 2.45 -11.63 12.51
N ASN A 97 3.29 -11.07 11.62
CA ASN A 97 2.86 -10.63 10.29
C ASN A 97 3.35 -11.54 9.16
N ALA A 98 3.84 -12.72 9.49
CA ALA A 98 4.43 -13.64 8.51
C ALA A 98 3.43 -14.12 7.45
N ASN A 99 2.13 -14.01 7.69
CA ASN A 99 1.08 -14.39 6.74
C ASN A 99 0.67 -13.26 5.78
N SER A 100 1.41 -12.15 5.75
CA SER A 100 1.02 -10.98 4.95
C SER A 100 0.98 -11.26 3.45
N MET A 101 1.89 -12.11 2.94
CA MET A 101 1.88 -12.51 1.52
C MET A 101 0.59 -13.25 1.17
N GLU A 102 0.19 -14.22 2.00
CA GLU A 102 -1.03 -15.00 1.79
C GLU A 102 -2.28 -14.15 1.94
N ARG A 103 -2.22 -13.09 2.75
CA ARG A 103 -3.32 -12.15 2.93
C ARG A 103 -3.37 -11.08 1.85
N TYR A 104 -2.43 -11.06 0.91
CA TYR A 104 -2.36 -10.07 -0.17
C TYR A 104 -2.32 -8.64 0.36
N ILE A 105 -1.43 -8.39 1.32
CA ILE A 105 -1.23 -7.04 1.86
C ILE A 105 -0.37 -6.25 0.87
N TYR A 106 -0.97 -5.23 0.26
CA TYR A 106 -0.34 -4.40 -0.78
C TYR A 106 -0.29 -2.95 -0.36
N ILE A 107 0.60 -2.19 -1.01
CA ILE A 107 0.46 -0.75 -1.20
C ILE A 107 -0.04 -0.58 -2.63
N HIS A 108 -1.12 0.18 -2.83
CA HIS A 108 -1.69 0.35 -4.17
C HIS A 108 -2.44 1.68 -4.30
N GLY A 109 -2.69 2.10 -5.55
CA GLY A 109 -3.56 3.22 -5.83
C GLY A 109 -5.03 2.84 -5.62
N THR A 110 -5.89 3.84 -5.48
CA THR A 110 -7.31 3.61 -5.16
C THR A 110 -8.24 4.47 -6.01
N ASN A 111 -9.46 3.96 -6.19
CA ASN A 111 -10.56 4.72 -6.78
C ASN A 111 -11.28 5.60 -5.75
N GLN A 112 -10.88 5.55 -4.49
CA GLN A 112 -11.52 6.28 -3.39
C GLN A 112 -10.55 7.27 -2.75
N GLU A 113 -9.93 8.12 -3.59
CA GLU A 113 -8.91 9.07 -3.12
C GLU A 113 -9.44 10.07 -2.09
N HIS A 114 -10.75 10.32 -2.09
CA HIS A 114 -11.39 11.21 -1.11
C HIS A 114 -11.35 10.67 0.32
N LEU A 115 -11.05 9.37 0.49
CA LEU A 115 -10.94 8.74 1.80
C LEU A 115 -9.52 8.70 2.35
N LEU A 116 -8.53 9.18 1.58
CA LEU A 116 -7.15 9.22 2.03
C LEU A 116 -7.01 10.16 3.24
N GLY A 117 -6.12 9.77 4.17
CA GLY A 117 -5.94 10.50 5.42
C GLY A 117 -6.74 9.91 6.56
N GLN A 118 -7.56 8.89 6.31
CA GLN A 118 -8.36 8.22 7.33
C GLN A 118 -8.40 6.72 7.09
N PRO A 119 -8.59 5.90 8.14
CA PRO A 119 -8.73 4.45 7.99
C PRO A 119 -10.02 4.09 7.26
N ALA A 120 -9.91 3.49 6.09
CA ALA A 120 -11.07 3.18 5.24
C ALA A 120 -10.88 1.96 4.34
N SER A 121 -9.69 1.32 4.34
CA SER A 121 -9.41 0.20 3.45
C SER A 121 -9.86 -1.14 4.04
N CYS A 122 -9.64 -2.21 3.27
CA CYS A 122 -9.92 -3.58 3.69
C CYS A 122 -8.64 -4.34 4.10
N GLY A 123 -7.59 -3.61 4.51
CA GLY A 123 -6.34 -4.19 5.01
C GLY A 123 -5.09 -3.66 4.33
N CYS A 124 -5.15 -3.36 3.04
CA CYS A 124 -4.03 -2.80 2.29
C CYS A 124 -3.77 -1.34 2.66
N ILE A 125 -2.61 -0.84 2.25
CA ILE A 125 -2.27 0.57 2.35
C ILE A 125 -2.63 1.24 1.02
N ARG A 126 -3.64 2.08 1.01
CA ARG A 126 -4.09 2.80 -0.19
C ARG A 126 -3.44 4.16 -0.30
N MET A 127 -3.07 4.54 -1.52
CA MET A 127 -2.47 5.83 -1.84
C MET A 127 -3.23 6.48 -3.00
N SER A 128 -3.01 7.77 -3.23
CA SER A 128 -3.48 8.38 -4.46
C SER A 128 -2.75 7.73 -5.65
N ASN A 129 -3.38 7.77 -6.81
CA ASN A 129 -2.80 7.15 -8.00
C ASN A 129 -1.51 7.85 -8.44
N GLN A 130 -1.43 9.16 -8.26
CA GLN A 130 -0.19 9.92 -8.52
C GLN A 130 0.91 9.56 -7.54
N ASP A 131 0.58 9.48 -6.26
CA ASP A 131 1.57 9.22 -5.22
C ASP A 131 2.13 7.79 -5.31
N VAL A 132 1.30 6.82 -5.66
CA VAL A 132 1.78 5.43 -5.76
C VAL A 132 2.74 5.27 -6.94
N ILE A 133 2.56 6.02 -8.01
CA ILE A 133 3.52 6.04 -9.12
C ILE A 133 4.85 6.62 -8.63
N ASP A 134 4.81 7.75 -7.93
CA ASP A 134 6.01 8.40 -7.41
C ASP A 134 6.77 7.48 -6.46
N LEU A 135 6.05 6.84 -5.53
CA LEU A 135 6.66 5.89 -4.60
C LEU A 135 7.26 4.68 -5.33
N PHE A 136 6.51 4.12 -6.28
CA PHE A 136 6.93 2.95 -7.06
C PHE A 136 8.26 3.21 -7.77
N ASP A 137 8.43 4.40 -8.32
CA ASP A 137 9.64 4.77 -9.06
C ASP A 137 10.84 5.05 -8.13
N ARG A 138 10.59 5.30 -6.86
CA ARG A 138 11.63 5.66 -5.87
C ARG A 138 12.14 4.49 -5.06
N VAL A 139 11.42 3.37 -4.98
CA VAL A 139 11.78 2.24 -4.13
C VAL A 139 12.11 1.01 -4.96
N GLU A 140 12.97 0.15 -4.40
CA GLU A 140 13.41 -1.08 -5.04
C GLU A 140 12.86 -2.30 -4.30
N LEU A 141 12.90 -3.45 -4.96
CA LEU A 141 12.62 -4.72 -4.31
C LEU A 141 13.57 -4.91 -3.13
N GLY A 142 13.04 -5.41 -2.03
CA GLY A 142 13.81 -5.59 -0.81
C GLY A 142 13.84 -4.37 0.09
N ALA A 143 13.28 -3.24 -0.33
CA ALA A 143 13.27 -2.04 0.51
C ALA A 143 12.57 -2.33 1.85
N PRO A 144 13.20 -2.00 2.99
CA PRO A 144 12.57 -2.24 4.29
C PRO A 144 11.44 -1.24 4.55
N LEU A 145 10.39 -1.75 5.19
CA LEU A 145 9.21 -0.96 5.54
C LEU A 145 8.74 -1.37 6.93
N VAL A 146 8.39 -0.37 7.73
CA VAL A 146 7.79 -0.60 9.05
C VAL A 146 6.39 0.02 9.04
N ILE A 147 5.40 -0.75 9.51
CA ILE A 147 4.07 -0.22 9.80
C ILE A 147 3.95 -0.14 11.31
N GLY A 148 3.77 1.06 11.82
CA GLY A 148 3.59 1.33 13.24
C GLY A 148 2.36 2.16 13.51
N TYR A 149 1.98 2.26 14.76
CA TYR A 149 0.84 3.11 15.17
C TYR A 149 1.23 4.60 15.27
#